data_1c97e942018347c6ffc17418ddc6c169
#
_entry.id   1c97e942018347c6ffc17418ddc6c169
#
_cell.length_a   1.000
_cell.length_b   1.000
_cell.length_c   1.000
_cell.angle_alpha   90.00
_cell.angle_beta   90.00
_cell.angle_gamma   90.00
#
_symmetry.space_group_name_H-M   'P 1'
#
loop_
_entity.id
_entity.type
_entity.pdbx_description
1 polymer ?
#
loop_
_entity_poly.entity_id
_entity_poly.type
_entity_poly.pdbx_seq_one_letter_code
_entity_poly.pdbx_strand_id
1 'polypeptide(L)'
;DPRVHAHINLCRRTYEAGVPQVGSCWGIQLGNFVAGGEVTPHPKGREMGIATKIRLTETGKKHPMFEGKPEVYSHFVSHDDQVSRLADGAKLLAGNDWSVVQACEIQYKNGVFWGTQYHPEYNLHEVARLIIAREARLIKQGMFKDHDDMMTYVERFEMVHADPSLKYIRWQLKIDDDIVEDSLRECEFKNWLNNLVKPRLQ
;
A
#
# COMPACT_ATOMS: atom_id res chain seq x y z
N ASP A 1 17.34 -14.35 3.76
CA ASP A 1 17.53 -14.72 2.35
C ASP A 1 18.58 -13.79 1.74
N PRO A 2 19.66 -14.33 1.11
CA PRO A 2 20.72 -13.49 0.49
C PRO A 2 20.21 -12.48 -0.55
N ARG A 3 19.10 -12.80 -1.24
CA ARG A 3 18.50 -11.92 -2.24
C ARG A 3 18.01 -10.59 -1.66
N VAL A 4 17.68 -10.57 -0.38
CA VAL A 4 17.16 -9.36 0.31
C VAL A 4 18.31 -8.48 0.83
N HIS A 5 19.52 -9.03 1.02
CA HIS A 5 20.62 -8.29 1.63
C HIS A 5 21.03 -7.06 0.84
N ALA A 6 21.03 -7.14 -0.50
CA ALA A 6 21.35 -6.00 -1.35
C ALA A 6 20.37 -4.83 -1.14
N HIS A 7 19.08 -5.13 -1.05
CA HIS A 7 18.04 -4.13 -0.82
C HIS A 7 18.10 -3.53 0.60
N ILE A 8 18.35 -4.38 1.61
CA ILE A 8 18.58 -3.92 3.01
C ILE A 8 19.76 -2.94 3.04
N ASN A 9 20.88 -3.27 2.38
CA ASN A 9 22.05 -2.42 2.33
C ASN A 9 21.78 -1.11 1.57
N LEU A 10 21.06 -1.17 0.46
CA LEU A 10 20.67 0.02 -0.29
C LEU A 10 19.80 0.94 0.56
N CYS A 11 18.72 0.43 1.15
CA CYS A 11 17.82 1.18 2.00
C CYS A 11 18.57 1.83 3.18
N ARG A 12 19.47 1.09 3.84
CA ARG A 12 20.30 1.61 4.93
C ARG A 12 21.18 2.78 4.48
N ARG A 13 21.89 2.62 3.36
CA ARG A 13 22.74 3.68 2.80
C ARG A 13 21.94 4.92 2.40
N THR A 14 20.73 4.71 1.88
CA THR A 14 19.83 5.81 1.52
C THR A 14 19.40 6.60 2.76
N TYR A 15 19.08 5.91 3.87
CA TYR A 15 18.85 6.57 5.17
C TYR A 15 20.08 7.33 5.66
N GLU A 16 21.27 6.71 5.60
CA GLU A 16 22.53 7.34 6.02
C GLU A 16 22.88 8.58 5.21
N ALA A 17 22.61 8.53 3.90
CA ALA A 17 22.82 9.65 2.98
C ALA A 17 21.76 10.76 3.11
N GLY A 18 20.70 10.54 3.90
CA GLY A 18 19.64 11.52 4.08
C GLY A 18 18.73 11.69 2.85
N VAL A 19 18.75 10.75 1.92
CA VAL A 19 17.87 10.79 0.74
C VAL A 19 16.45 10.40 1.14
N PRO A 20 15.41 11.19 0.77
CA PRO A 20 14.03 10.82 1.04
C PRO A 20 13.63 9.55 0.31
N GLN A 21 12.96 8.67 1.03
CA GLN A 21 12.49 7.41 0.48
C GLN A 21 10.96 7.33 0.51
N VAL A 22 10.39 6.65 -0.45
CA VAL A 22 8.98 6.22 -0.45
C VAL A 22 8.92 4.76 -0.85
N GLY A 23 7.96 4.01 -0.31
CA GLY A 23 7.81 2.61 -0.67
C GLY A 23 6.46 2.03 -0.31
N SER A 24 5.92 1.24 -1.25
CA SER A 24 4.67 0.50 -1.09
C SER A 24 4.95 -0.97 -0.75
N CYS A 25 4.02 -1.60 -0.04
CA CYS A 25 3.99 -3.03 0.27
C CYS A 25 5.31 -3.55 0.87
N TRP A 26 6.12 -4.24 0.08
CA TRP A 26 7.43 -4.69 0.50
C TRP A 26 8.37 -3.53 0.87
N GLY A 27 8.16 -2.35 0.28
CA GLY A 27 8.95 -1.15 0.57
C GLY A 27 8.77 -0.66 2.00
N ILE A 28 7.55 -0.54 2.53
CA ILE A 28 7.31 -0.17 3.94
C ILE A 28 7.91 -1.20 4.89
N GLN A 29 7.79 -2.49 4.55
CA GLN A 29 8.34 -3.58 5.35
C GLN A 29 9.87 -3.48 5.41
N LEU A 30 10.51 -3.25 4.27
CA LEU A 30 11.96 -3.06 4.19
C LEU A 30 12.43 -1.82 4.96
N GLY A 31 11.78 -0.66 4.75
CA GLY A 31 12.11 0.57 5.43
C GLY A 31 11.98 0.46 6.94
N ASN A 32 10.90 -0.19 7.42
CA ASN A 32 10.66 -0.44 8.82
C ASN A 32 11.69 -1.40 9.43
N PHE A 33 11.98 -2.50 8.75
CA PHE A 33 12.97 -3.49 9.20
C PHE A 33 14.37 -2.89 9.33
N VAL A 34 14.81 -2.10 8.35
CA VAL A 34 16.12 -1.44 8.38
C VAL A 34 16.24 -0.44 9.51
N ALA A 35 15.14 0.20 9.89
CA ALA A 35 15.09 1.14 11.01
C ALA A 35 14.94 0.47 12.39
N GLY A 36 14.85 -0.88 12.45
CA GLY A 36 14.78 -1.64 13.71
C GLY A 36 13.36 -2.07 14.10
N GLY A 37 12.38 -1.92 13.22
CA GLY A 37 11.04 -2.48 13.39
C GLY A 37 10.98 -3.97 13.04
N GLU A 38 9.77 -4.56 13.13
CA GLU A 38 9.54 -5.98 12.88
C GLU A 38 8.56 -6.19 11.74
N VAL A 39 8.80 -7.25 10.97
CA VAL A 39 7.94 -7.73 9.88
C VAL A 39 7.70 -9.22 10.10
N THR A 40 6.44 -9.64 10.09
CA THR A 40 6.05 -11.02 10.29
C THR A 40 4.96 -11.42 9.29
N PRO A 41 4.78 -12.73 9.04
CA PRO A 41 3.60 -13.21 8.35
C PRO A 41 2.33 -12.70 9.01
N HIS A 42 1.34 -12.30 8.18
CA HIS A 42 0.08 -11.79 8.71
C HIS A 42 -0.74 -12.95 9.32
N PRO A 43 -1.24 -12.85 10.58
CA PRO A 43 -1.93 -13.95 11.25
C PRO A 43 -3.24 -14.37 10.59
N LYS A 44 -3.89 -13.45 9.85
CA LYS A 44 -5.10 -13.73 9.06
C LYS A 44 -4.80 -14.24 7.64
N GLY A 45 -3.52 -14.44 7.29
CA GLY A 45 -3.09 -14.82 5.96
C GLY A 45 -2.97 -13.64 4.99
N ARG A 46 -3.11 -13.94 3.70
CA ARG A 46 -2.94 -12.97 2.62
C ARG A 46 -4.07 -11.96 2.56
N GLU A 47 -3.73 -10.68 2.42
CA GLU A 47 -4.64 -9.63 1.95
C GLU A 47 -4.41 -9.41 0.45
N MET A 48 -5.48 -9.48 -0.36
CA MET A 48 -5.41 -9.34 -1.82
C MET A 48 -6.64 -8.63 -2.37
N GLY A 49 -6.43 -7.80 -3.36
CA GLY A 49 -7.47 -7.03 -4.03
C GLY A 49 -7.66 -5.65 -3.43
N ILE A 50 -8.69 -5.43 -2.64
CA ILE A 50 -9.04 -4.12 -2.08
C ILE A 50 -9.08 -4.18 -0.56
N ALA A 51 -8.19 -3.45 0.10
CA ALA A 51 -8.27 -3.12 1.51
C ALA A 51 -9.27 -1.99 1.71
N THR A 52 -10.30 -2.25 2.48
CA THR A 52 -11.35 -1.27 2.76
C THR A 52 -11.18 -0.63 4.14
N LYS A 53 -11.81 0.55 4.31
CA LYS A 53 -11.87 1.24 5.60
C LYS A 53 -10.48 1.50 6.21
N ILE A 54 -9.50 1.84 5.38
CA ILE A 54 -8.24 2.37 5.88
C ILE A 54 -8.54 3.74 6.48
N ARG A 55 -8.16 3.94 7.74
CA ARG A 55 -8.45 5.17 8.51
C ARG A 55 -7.17 5.89 8.83
N LEU A 56 -7.14 7.19 8.56
CA LEU A 56 -6.05 8.04 9.02
C LEU A 56 -6.09 8.16 10.55
N THR A 57 -4.92 8.06 11.18
CA THR A 57 -4.76 8.43 12.59
C THR A 57 -4.85 9.95 12.75
N GLU A 58 -4.95 10.46 13.96
CA GLU A 58 -4.91 11.92 14.21
C GLU A 58 -3.59 12.55 13.73
N THR A 59 -2.51 11.78 13.73
CA THR A 59 -1.22 12.18 13.13
C THR A 59 -1.32 12.16 11.60
N GLY A 60 -1.93 11.13 11.03
CA GLY A 60 -2.11 10.96 9.59
C GLY A 60 -2.95 12.08 8.96
N LYS A 61 -4.04 12.51 9.63
CA LYS A 61 -4.89 13.61 9.17
C LYS A 61 -4.14 14.95 8.99
N LYS A 62 -3.08 15.15 9.74
CA LYS A 62 -2.25 16.37 9.71
C LYS A 62 -0.96 16.17 8.93
N HIS A 63 -0.73 14.98 8.41
CA HIS A 63 0.52 14.65 7.76
C HIS A 63 0.50 15.01 6.28
N PRO A 64 1.54 15.68 5.74
CA PRO A 64 1.56 16.13 4.35
C PRO A 64 1.45 14.99 3.33
N MET A 65 1.80 13.76 3.68
CA MET A 65 1.60 12.58 2.84
C MET A 65 0.14 12.40 2.39
N PHE A 66 -0.80 12.80 3.23
CA PHE A 66 -2.24 12.60 3.02
C PHE A 66 -3.00 13.89 2.69
N GLU A 67 -2.30 14.93 2.33
CA GLU A 67 -2.97 16.15 1.85
C GLU A 67 -3.84 15.83 0.63
N GLY A 68 -5.15 16.13 0.74
CA GLY A 68 -6.15 15.83 -0.28
C GLY A 68 -6.77 14.43 -0.20
N LYS A 69 -6.31 13.54 0.69
CA LYS A 69 -6.88 12.20 0.89
C LYS A 69 -8.07 12.23 1.85
N PRO A 70 -9.16 11.48 1.62
CA PRO A 70 -10.22 11.28 2.60
C PRO A 70 -9.69 10.65 3.90
N GLU A 71 -10.32 10.95 5.05
CA GLU A 71 -9.93 10.35 6.35
C GLU A 71 -10.17 8.85 6.41
N VAL A 72 -11.11 8.33 5.63
CA VAL A 72 -11.40 6.91 5.46
C VAL A 72 -11.43 6.61 3.98
N TYR A 73 -10.66 5.65 3.55
CA TYR A 73 -10.51 5.31 2.12
C TYR A 73 -10.28 3.80 1.93
N SER A 74 -10.32 3.37 0.69
CA SER A 74 -9.94 2.03 0.24
C SER A 74 -8.69 2.09 -0.63
N HIS A 75 -7.96 0.98 -0.74
CA HIS A 75 -6.79 0.91 -1.61
C HIS A 75 -6.47 -0.51 -2.07
N PHE A 76 -5.64 -0.64 -3.10
CA PHE A 76 -5.18 -1.95 -3.60
C PHE A 76 -4.14 -2.56 -2.68
N VAL A 77 -4.25 -3.87 -2.46
CA VAL A 77 -3.32 -4.65 -1.61
C VAL A 77 -2.98 -5.99 -2.23
N SER A 78 -1.76 -6.46 -1.94
CA SER A 78 -1.30 -7.79 -2.35
C SER A 78 -0.13 -8.24 -1.48
N HIS A 79 -0.36 -8.63 -0.23
CA HIS A 79 0.72 -9.00 0.69
C HIS A 79 0.35 -10.20 1.59
N ASP A 80 1.37 -10.94 2.02
CA ASP A 80 1.29 -12.03 3.00
C ASP A 80 1.83 -11.58 4.36
N ASP A 81 2.81 -10.68 4.36
CA ASP A 81 3.49 -10.18 5.55
C ASP A 81 2.95 -8.80 5.94
N GLN A 82 3.18 -8.42 7.19
CA GLN A 82 2.80 -7.12 7.75
C GLN A 82 3.95 -6.52 8.56
N VAL A 83 3.91 -5.21 8.73
CA VAL A 83 4.66 -4.55 9.80
C VAL A 83 3.97 -4.88 11.11
N SER A 84 4.57 -5.75 11.91
CA SER A 84 4.03 -6.19 13.22
C SER A 84 4.42 -5.25 14.36
N ARG A 85 5.56 -4.59 14.24
CA ARG A 85 6.02 -3.52 15.16
C ARG A 85 6.74 -2.43 14.37
N LEU A 86 6.28 -1.21 14.54
CA LEU A 86 6.98 -0.05 13.98
C LEU A 86 8.35 0.14 14.64
N ALA A 87 9.30 0.67 13.87
CA ALA A 87 10.58 1.13 14.39
C ALA A 87 10.38 2.24 15.44
N ASP A 88 11.31 2.35 16.38
CA ASP A 88 11.25 3.37 17.43
C ASP A 88 11.21 4.78 16.82
N GLY A 89 10.29 5.61 17.30
CA GLY A 89 10.08 6.96 16.80
C GLY A 89 9.34 7.07 15.45
N ALA A 90 8.97 5.95 14.83
CA ALA A 90 8.12 5.99 13.65
C ALA A 90 6.69 6.45 14.00
N LYS A 91 6.05 7.14 13.05
CA LYS A 91 4.68 7.63 13.21
C LYS A 91 3.73 6.73 12.45
N LEU A 92 2.75 6.15 13.15
CA LEU A 92 1.62 5.48 12.52
C LEU A 92 0.70 6.53 11.90
N LEU A 93 0.46 6.43 10.60
CA LEU A 93 -0.34 7.40 9.86
C LEU A 93 -1.72 6.87 9.44
N ALA A 94 -1.81 5.58 9.10
CA ALA A 94 -3.08 4.93 8.74
C ALA A 94 -3.08 3.45 9.10
N GLY A 95 -4.28 2.90 9.33
CA GLY A 95 -4.50 1.48 9.60
C GLY A 95 -5.94 1.05 9.33
N ASN A 96 -6.20 -0.25 9.32
CA ASN A 96 -7.54 -0.84 9.25
C ASN A 96 -7.65 -2.08 10.14
N ASP A 97 -8.83 -2.74 10.12
CA ASP A 97 -9.08 -3.92 10.95
C ASP A 97 -8.29 -5.17 10.48
N TRP A 98 -7.71 -5.13 9.27
CA TRP A 98 -6.83 -6.20 8.79
C TRP A 98 -5.40 -5.94 9.24
N SER A 99 -4.80 -4.85 8.81
CA SER A 99 -3.42 -4.46 9.14
C SER A 99 -3.40 -3.18 9.96
N VAL A 100 -2.85 -3.24 11.16
CA VAL A 100 -2.71 -2.07 12.06
C VAL A 100 -1.85 -0.98 11.41
N VAL A 101 -0.83 -1.37 10.66
CA VAL A 101 0.05 -0.45 9.94
C VAL A 101 -0.25 -0.53 8.45
N GLN A 102 -1.06 0.40 7.97
CA GLN A 102 -1.32 0.59 6.54
C GLN A 102 -0.46 1.72 5.96
N ALA A 103 -0.04 2.68 6.79
CA ALA A 103 0.94 3.69 6.40
C ALA A 103 1.71 4.23 7.60
N CYS A 104 2.96 4.63 7.36
CA CYS A 104 3.81 5.24 8.39
C CYS A 104 4.83 6.21 7.80
N GLU A 105 5.31 7.14 8.66
CA GLU A 105 6.56 7.87 8.48
C GLU A 105 7.62 7.26 9.40
N ILE A 106 8.81 7.04 8.86
CA ILE A 106 9.97 6.57 9.62
C ILE A 106 11.09 7.59 9.46
N GLN A 107 11.55 8.12 10.57
CA GLN A 107 12.78 8.91 10.62
C GLN A 107 13.87 8.03 11.22
N TYR A 108 14.89 7.77 10.43
CA TYR A 108 16.02 6.94 10.87
C TYR A 108 17.33 7.53 10.36
N LYS A 109 18.29 7.70 11.26
CA LYS A 109 19.56 8.39 10.99
C LYS A 109 19.31 9.78 10.36
N ASN A 110 19.80 10.02 9.14
CA ASN A 110 19.67 11.30 8.44
C ASN A 110 18.48 11.32 7.45
N GLY A 111 17.78 10.20 7.28
CA GLY A 111 16.78 10.01 6.23
C GLY A 111 15.36 9.91 6.77
N VAL A 112 14.42 10.17 5.88
CA VAL A 112 12.99 10.02 6.10
C VAL A 112 12.42 9.06 5.07
N PHE A 113 11.53 8.17 5.51
CA PHE A 113 10.83 7.19 4.69
C PHE A 113 9.32 7.34 4.90
N TRP A 114 8.57 7.49 3.81
CA TRP A 114 7.13 7.39 3.81
C TRP A 114 6.72 6.05 3.23
N GLY A 115 5.92 5.28 3.97
CA GLY A 115 5.55 3.93 3.57
C GLY A 115 4.06 3.70 3.57
N THR A 116 3.58 2.90 2.59
CA THR A 116 2.24 2.34 2.53
C THR A 116 2.29 0.82 2.43
N GLN A 117 1.41 0.10 3.14
CA GLN A 117 1.26 -1.35 2.96
C GLN A 117 0.45 -1.66 1.69
N TYR A 118 -0.41 -0.76 1.29
CA TYR A 118 -1.15 -0.78 0.03
C TYR A 118 -0.32 -0.22 -1.14
N HIS A 119 -0.88 -0.32 -2.35
CA HIS A 119 -0.23 0.02 -3.61
C HIS A 119 -0.88 1.25 -4.27
N PRO A 120 -0.43 2.49 -4.00
CA PRO A 120 -0.91 3.69 -4.69
C PRO A 120 -0.65 3.66 -6.20
N GLU A 121 0.37 2.92 -6.62
CA GLU A 121 0.80 2.79 -8.01
C GLU A 121 -0.07 1.86 -8.86
N TYR A 122 -0.92 1.02 -8.26
CA TYR A 122 -1.76 0.10 -9.01
C TYR A 122 -3.06 0.75 -9.47
N ASN A 123 -3.59 0.25 -10.59
CA ASN A 123 -4.94 0.48 -11.05
C ASN A 123 -5.75 -0.81 -11.10
N LEU A 124 -7.04 -0.73 -11.47
CA LEU A 124 -7.93 -1.89 -11.51
C LEU A 124 -7.47 -2.96 -12.49
N HIS A 125 -6.96 -2.56 -13.67
CA HIS A 125 -6.45 -3.50 -14.67
C HIS A 125 -5.21 -4.25 -14.17
N GLU A 126 -4.25 -3.56 -13.57
CA GLU A 126 -3.05 -4.20 -13.03
C GLU A 126 -3.39 -5.20 -11.94
N VAL A 127 -4.31 -4.88 -11.03
CA VAL A 127 -4.74 -5.82 -9.98
C VAL A 127 -5.50 -6.99 -10.57
N ALA A 128 -6.35 -6.79 -11.59
CA ALA A 128 -6.99 -7.87 -12.33
C ALA A 128 -5.96 -8.84 -12.92
N ARG A 129 -4.91 -8.32 -13.56
CA ARG A 129 -3.80 -9.14 -14.12
C ARG A 129 -3.01 -9.86 -13.03
N LEU A 130 -2.78 -9.23 -11.88
CA LEU A 130 -2.11 -9.86 -10.74
C LEU A 130 -2.93 -11.00 -10.13
N ILE A 131 -4.26 -10.87 -10.08
CA ILE A 131 -5.16 -11.93 -9.61
C ILE A 131 -5.06 -13.14 -10.53
N ILE A 132 -5.16 -12.94 -11.86
CA ILE A 132 -5.01 -14.02 -12.85
C ILE A 132 -3.65 -14.71 -12.70
N ALA A 133 -2.56 -13.94 -12.61
CA ALA A 133 -1.21 -14.50 -12.49
C ALA A 133 -0.99 -15.32 -11.20
N ARG A 134 -1.88 -15.17 -10.21
CA ARG A 134 -1.80 -15.86 -8.92
C ARG A 134 -2.96 -16.83 -8.69
N GLU A 135 -3.75 -17.15 -9.71
CA GLU A 135 -4.96 -17.97 -9.65
C GLU A 135 -4.82 -19.20 -8.75
N ALA A 136 -3.91 -20.10 -9.10
CA ALA A 136 -3.73 -21.36 -8.37
C ALA A 136 -3.47 -21.14 -6.87
N ARG A 137 -2.71 -20.08 -6.54
CA ARG A 137 -2.41 -19.72 -5.15
C ARG A 137 -3.63 -19.15 -4.44
N LEU A 138 -4.37 -18.26 -5.07
CA LEU A 138 -5.53 -17.59 -4.49
C LEU A 138 -6.68 -18.56 -4.25
N ILE A 139 -6.92 -19.50 -5.18
CA ILE A 139 -7.90 -20.58 -5.02
C ILE A 139 -7.46 -21.50 -3.87
N LYS A 140 -6.19 -21.92 -3.82
CA LYS A 140 -5.67 -22.75 -2.73
C LYS A 140 -5.79 -22.08 -1.35
N GLN A 141 -5.69 -20.75 -1.30
CA GLN A 141 -5.85 -19.96 -0.07
C GLN A 141 -7.32 -19.69 0.28
N GLY A 142 -8.27 -20.15 -0.54
CA GLY A 142 -9.71 -20.00 -0.31
C GLY A 142 -10.26 -18.60 -0.57
N MET A 143 -9.52 -17.76 -1.31
CA MET A 143 -10.00 -16.42 -1.69
C MET A 143 -11.04 -16.48 -2.80
N PHE A 144 -10.90 -17.46 -3.69
CA PHE A 144 -11.86 -17.80 -4.73
C PHE A 144 -12.17 -19.27 -4.64
N LYS A 145 -13.41 -19.62 -4.99
CA LYS A 145 -13.89 -20.99 -4.99
C LYS A 145 -13.24 -21.82 -6.11
N ASP A 146 -13.20 -21.23 -7.30
CA ASP A 146 -12.71 -21.84 -8.53
C ASP A 146 -12.31 -20.74 -9.55
N HIS A 147 -11.94 -21.17 -10.75
CA HIS A 147 -11.60 -20.28 -11.87
C HIS A 147 -12.73 -19.33 -12.24
N ASP A 148 -13.95 -19.81 -12.33
CA ASP A 148 -15.09 -19.00 -12.79
C ASP A 148 -15.46 -17.92 -11.77
N ASP A 149 -15.40 -18.23 -10.49
CA ASP A 149 -15.59 -17.26 -9.40
C ASP A 149 -14.53 -16.17 -9.44
N MET A 150 -13.25 -16.56 -9.64
CA MET A 150 -12.16 -15.62 -9.82
C MET A 150 -12.33 -14.73 -11.06
N MET A 151 -12.66 -15.33 -12.20
CA MET A 151 -12.84 -14.57 -13.45
C MET A 151 -14.02 -13.61 -13.38
N THR A 152 -15.10 -13.97 -12.71
CA THR A 152 -16.22 -13.06 -12.43
C THR A 152 -15.77 -11.82 -11.66
N TYR A 153 -14.87 -11.98 -10.69
CA TYR A 153 -14.31 -10.87 -9.94
C TYR A 153 -13.37 -10.01 -10.80
N VAL A 154 -12.51 -10.65 -11.57
CA VAL A 154 -11.58 -9.99 -12.52
C VAL A 154 -12.34 -9.18 -13.56
N GLU A 155 -13.39 -9.74 -14.17
CA GLU A 155 -14.22 -9.04 -15.16
C GLU A 155 -14.83 -7.76 -14.60
N ARG A 156 -15.27 -7.77 -13.34
CA ARG A 156 -15.77 -6.54 -12.69
C ARG A 156 -14.70 -5.47 -12.55
N PHE A 157 -13.46 -5.83 -12.26
CA PHE A 157 -12.33 -4.89 -12.23
C PHE A 157 -12.11 -4.27 -13.61
N GLU A 158 -12.05 -5.10 -14.67
CA GLU A 158 -11.86 -4.63 -16.03
C GLU A 158 -13.04 -3.77 -16.53
N MET A 159 -14.28 -4.11 -16.16
CA MET A 159 -15.45 -3.29 -16.51
C MET A 159 -15.37 -1.90 -15.89
N VAL A 160 -15.02 -1.78 -14.59
CA VAL A 160 -14.88 -0.47 -13.93
C VAL A 160 -13.64 0.27 -14.42
N HIS A 161 -12.57 -0.45 -14.78
CA HIS A 161 -11.41 0.17 -15.40
C HIS A 161 -11.75 0.82 -16.74
N ALA A 162 -12.53 0.13 -17.56
CA ALA A 162 -12.99 0.64 -18.87
C ALA A 162 -14.04 1.76 -18.76
N ASP A 163 -14.93 1.66 -17.77
CA ASP A 163 -15.97 2.65 -17.50
C ASP A 163 -16.16 2.87 -15.99
N PRO A 164 -15.47 3.85 -15.40
CA PRO A 164 -15.61 4.20 -13.99
C PRO A 164 -17.01 4.66 -13.56
N SER A 165 -17.91 4.97 -14.50
CA SER A 165 -19.27 5.40 -14.19
C SER A 165 -20.22 4.25 -13.80
N LEU A 166 -19.80 2.99 -13.90
CA LEU A 166 -20.58 1.79 -13.59
C LEU A 166 -20.78 1.63 -12.07
N LYS A 167 -21.59 2.50 -11.47
CA LYS A 167 -21.80 2.57 -10.01
C LYS A 167 -22.24 1.24 -9.39
N TYR A 168 -23.10 0.48 -10.08
CA TYR A 168 -23.59 -0.80 -9.57
C TYR A 168 -22.47 -1.84 -9.40
N ILE A 169 -21.46 -1.85 -10.30
CA ILE A 169 -20.30 -2.73 -10.18
C ILE A 169 -19.36 -2.20 -9.10
N ARG A 170 -19.13 -0.88 -9.03
CA ARG A 170 -18.36 -0.26 -7.96
C ARG A 170 -18.91 -0.63 -6.57
N TRP A 171 -20.23 -0.63 -6.39
CA TRP A 171 -20.86 -1.08 -5.14
C TRP A 171 -20.62 -2.56 -4.84
N GLN A 172 -20.67 -3.43 -5.86
CA GLN A 172 -20.34 -4.85 -5.69
C GLN A 172 -18.89 -5.07 -5.27
N LEU A 173 -17.99 -4.27 -5.79
CA LEU A 173 -16.57 -4.28 -5.46
C LEU A 173 -16.24 -3.51 -4.16
N LYS A 174 -17.19 -2.76 -3.61
CA LYS A 174 -17.01 -1.88 -2.43
C LYS A 174 -15.93 -0.82 -2.64
N ILE A 175 -15.89 -0.23 -3.83
CA ILE A 175 -14.94 0.83 -4.21
C ILE A 175 -15.65 2.15 -4.49
N ASP A 176 -14.93 3.23 -4.25
CA ASP A 176 -15.38 4.59 -4.48
C ASP A 176 -14.34 5.39 -5.28
N ASP A 177 -14.45 6.71 -5.29
CA ASP A 177 -13.57 7.60 -6.04
C ASP A 177 -12.10 7.48 -5.63
N ASP A 178 -11.84 7.09 -4.37
CA ASP A 178 -10.49 6.81 -3.83
C ASP A 178 -9.73 5.69 -4.59
N ILE A 179 -10.45 4.82 -5.31
CA ILE A 179 -9.88 3.76 -6.15
C ILE A 179 -9.81 4.19 -7.63
N VAL A 180 -10.84 4.86 -8.14
CA VAL A 180 -10.97 5.13 -9.58
C VAL A 180 -10.35 6.48 -9.99
N GLU A 181 -10.25 7.44 -9.08
CA GLU A 181 -9.67 8.75 -9.33
C GLU A 181 -8.16 8.76 -9.06
N ASP A 182 -7.32 8.85 -10.09
CA ASP A 182 -5.86 8.86 -9.97
C ASP A 182 -5.36 9.94 -9.02
N SER A 183 -6.03 11.10 -9.00
CA SER A 183 -5.66 12.21 -8.12
C SER A 183 -5.77 11.88 -6.63
N LEU A 184 -6.75 11.04 -6.27
CA LEU A 184 -6.96 10.54 -4.90
C LEU A 184 -6.12 9.30 -4.64
N ARG A 185 -6.04 8.38 -5.60
CA ARG A 185 -5.33 7.12 -5.45
C ARG A 185 -3.83 7.31 -5.28
N GLU A 186 -3.22 8.21 -6.06
CA GLU A 186 -1.77 8.41 -6.11
C GLU A 186 -1.28 9.60 -5.27
N CYS A 187 -2.14 10.18 -4.45
CA CYS A 187 -1.80 11.45 -3.77
C CYS A 187 -0.58 11.32 -2.87
N GLU A 188 -0.31 10.16 -2.27
CA GLU A 188 0.85 9.90 -1.44
C GLU A 188 2.17 10.13 -2.19
N PHE A 189 2.28 9.63 -3.42
CA PHE A 189 3.47 9.86 -4.26
C PHE A 189 3.61 11.32 -4.69
N LYS A 190 2.51 11.95 -5.10
CA LYS A 190 2.52 13.37 -5.48
C LYS A 190 2.95 14.24 -4.30
N ASN A 191 2.42 13.94 -3.12
CA ASN A 191 2.76 14.65 -1.90
C ASN A 191 4.21 14.39 -1.47
N TRP A 192 4.71 13.16 -1.59
CA TRP A 192 6.11 12.84 -1.34
C TRP A 192 7.06 13.64 -2.25
N LEU A 193 6.78 13.68 -3.56
CA LEU A 193 7.56 14.47 -4.50
C LEU A 193 7.55 15.97 -4.14
N ASN A 194 6.38 16.50 -3.80
CA ASN A 194 6.23 17.93 -3.54
C ASN A 194 6.86 18.36 -2.20
N ASN A 195 6.77 17.53 -1.16
CA ASN A 195 7.19 17.89 0.19
C ASN A 195 8.61 17.44 0.52
N LEU A 196 9.12 16.35 -0.06
CA LEU A 196 10.41 15.80 0.32
C LEU A 196 11.47 15.83 -0.80
N VAL A 197 11.07 15.79 -2.07
CA VAL A 197 12.03 15.74 -3.19
C VAL A 197 12.26 17.13 -3.77
N LYS A 198 11.22 17.80 -4.27
CA LYS A 198 11.34 19.11 -4.94
C LYS A 198 12.03 20.17 -4.08
N PRO A 199 11.79 20.30 -2.75
CA PRO A 199 12.46 21.29 -1.94
C PRO A 199 13.98 21.11 -1.85
N ARG A 200 14.49 19.91 -2.16
CA ARG A 200 15.94 19.61 -2.14
C ARG A 200 16.64 19.86 -3.48
N LEU A 201 15.87 20.16 -4.52
CA LEU A 201 16.39 20.47 -5.85
C LEU A 201 16.55 21.97 -6.10
N GLN A 202 16.09 22.78 -5.15
CA GLN A 202 16.24 24.23 -5.11
C GLN A 202 17.44 24.63 -4.27
#